data_2cf86c8a3007ddcc0cd9d36b29b48c75
#
_entry.id   2cf86c8a3007ddcc0cd9d36b29b48c75
#
_cell.length_a   1.000
_cell.length_b   1.000
_cell.length_c   1.000
_cell.angle_alpha   90.00
_cell.angle_beta   90.00
_cell.angle_gamma   90.00
#
_symmetry.space_group_name_H-M   'P 1'
#
loop_
_entity.id
_entity.type
_entity.pdbx_description
1 polymer ?
#
loop_
_entity_poly.entity_id
_entity_poly.type
_entity_poly.pdbx_seq_one_letter_code
_entity_poly.pdbx_strand_id
1 'polypeptide(L)'
;DVCSSDLIKGIKFGTPAPLNYFDNFYNAELFLRAHGNYSIKITDPLLFYTNAIPKNQTQVDINDINEQYLAEFITALQAAINQMSADGQRISYVPSKSVELSKYMQTALDEDWRTNRGMEIVSVAVASISYTDDSTKLINMRNEGAMLSDPGVREGYVQGSLARGMEAAGKNEGGAMSGFMGVGMGMNANGNYFAQASQTNQQQMQEKQNQQNAQGATDTWTCPQCGTENTGKFCSNCGTPKPTNEKPKLEMKCSECSEIVDLSNGIPKFCPHCGKPFQGVPL
;
A
#
# COMPACT_ATOMS: atom_id res chain seq x y z
N ASP A 1 32.52 -35.96 4.14
CA ASP A 1 31.12 -36.20 3.76
C ASP A 1 30.38 -34.93 4.06
N VAL A 2 30.07 -34.16 3.02
CA VAL A 2 29.12 -33.03 3.15
C VAL A 2 27.75 -33.66 3.35
N CYS A 3 27.33 -33.72 4.60
CA CYS A 3 26.06 -34.31 4.97
C CYS A 3 24.94 -33.40 4.46
N SER A 4 23.93 -33.97 3.85
CA SER A 4 22.71 -33.33 3.34
C SER A 4 21.91 -32.52 4.40
N SER A 5 22.47 -32.26 5.57
CA SER A 5 21.83 -31.67 6.75
C SER A 5 22.24 -30.22 7.05
N ASP A 6 22.86 -29.53 6.10
CA ASP A 6 23.32 -28.15 6.31
C ASP A 6 22.17 -27.14 6.34
N LEU A 7 20.95 -27.59 6.04
CA LEU A 7 19.74 -26.78 6.00
C LEU A 7 18.84 -27.05 7.21
N ILE A 8 18.75 -26.10 8.11
CA ILE A 8 17.87 -26.13 9.27
C ILE A 8 16.59 -25.36 8.95
N LYS A 9 15.46 -26.05 8.95
CA LYS A 9 14.17 -25.52 8.53
C LYS A 9 13.21 -25.30 9.70
N GLY A 10 12.31 -24.36 9.53
CA GLY A 10 11.15 -24.19 10.42
C GLY A 10 11.48 -23.62 11.79
N ILE A 11 12.55 -22.84 11.92
CA ILE A 11 12.87 -22.14 13.15
C ILE A 11 11.80 -21.08 13.38
N LYS A 12 11.10 -21.19 14.50
CA LYS A 12 10.00 -20.27 14.83
C LYS A 12 10.54 -18.95 15.36
N PHE A 13 9.92 -17.86 14.96
CA PHE A 13 10.16 -16.55 15.52
C PHE A 13 8.87 -15.83 15.88
N GLY A 14 8.94 -14.91 16.83
CA GLY A 14 7.90 -13.97 17.16
C GLY A 14 8.52 -12.68 17.67
N THR A 15 7.92 -11.55 17.38
CA THR A 15 8.41 -10.26 17.81
C THR A 15 8.02 -10.02 19.27
N PRO A 16 8.98 -9.89 20.20
CA PRO A 16 8.67 -9.65 21.63
C PRO A 16 8.06 -8.27 21.85
N ALA A 17 8.48 -7.28 21.09
CA ALA A 17 7.96 -5.92 21.08
C ALA A 17 7.37 -5.59 19.69
N PRO A 18 6.44 -4.63 19.59
CA PRO A 18 5.93 -4.19 18.30
C PRO A 18 7.03 -3.59 17.44
N LEU A 19 7.03 -3.96 16.15
CA LEU A 19 7.87 -3.36 15.12
C LEU A 19 7.18 -2.11 14.57
N ASN A 20 7.97 -1.08 14.26
CA ASN A 20 7.48 0.14 13.63
C ASN A 20 7.53 0.01 12.10
N TYR A 21 6.45 0.36 11.43
CA TYR A 21 6.32 0.36 9.98
C TYR A 21 5.62 1.63 9.52
N PHE A 22 6.25 2.40 8.65
CA PHE A 22 5.58 3.51 7.99
C PHE A 22 4.85 3.01 6.74
N ASP A 23 3.53 3.05 6.75
CA ASP A 23 2.73 2.64 5.59
C ASP A 23 2.33 3.86 4.76
N ASN A 24 2.85 3.95 3.53
CA ASN A 24 2.59 5.05 2.60
C ASN A 24 1.11 5.15 2.20
N PHE A 25 0.36 4.06 2.24
CA PHE A 25 -1.07 4.09 1.93
C PHE A 25 -1.88 4.76 3.03
N TYR A 26 -1.56 4.43 4.28
CA TYR A 26 -2.19 5.06 5.44
C TYR A 26 -1.57 6.41 5.79
N ASN A 27 -0.37 6.70 5.27
CA ASN A 27 0.46 7.85 5.61
C ASN A 27 0.63 7.99 7.14
N ALA A 28 0.93 6.89 7.79
CA ALA A 28 1.04 6.78 9.22
C ALA A 28 2.04 5.70 9.63
N GLU A 29 2.63 5.87 10.80
CA GLU A 29 3.41 4.83 11.46
C GLU A 29 2.46 3.82 12.11
N LEU A 30 2.64 2.55 11.76
CA LEU A 30 1.90 1.44 12.28
C LEU A 30 2.81 0.57 13.14
N PHE A 31 2.32 0.20 14.32
CA PHE A 31 3.01 -0.73 15.21
C PHE A 31 2.38 -2.11 15.08
N LEU A 32 3.24 -3.09 14.76
CA LEU A 32 2.78 -4.44 14.44
C LEU A 32 3.61 -5.49 15.18
N ARG A 33 3.00 -6.64 15.39
CA ARG A 33 3.69 -7.85 15.81
C ARG A 33 3.60 -8.87 14.69
N ALA A 34 4.70 -9.56 14.46
CA ALA A 34 4.80 -10.61 13.47
C ALA A 34 5.29 -11.90 14.11
N HIS A 35 4.83 -13.02 13.58
CA HIS A 35 5.38 -14.32 13.87
C HIS A 35 5.43 -15.17 12.61
N GLY A 36 6.31 -16.16 12.62
CA GLY A 36 6.50 -17.01 11.47
C GLY A 36 7.63 -18.00 11.65
N ASN A 37 8.18 -18.42 10.55
CA ASN A 37 9.31 -19.36 10.50
C ASN A 37 10.38 -18.84 9.57
N TYR A 38 11.62 -19.19 9.88
CA TYR A 38 12.73 -18.99 8.96
C TYR A 38 13.57 -20.25 8.84
N SER A 39 14.42 -20.30 7.84
CA SER A 39 15.34 -21.41 7.59
C SER A 39 16.73 -20.85 7.38
N ILE A 40 17.70 -21.50 7.97
CA ILE A 40 19.12 -21.16 7.83
C ILE A 40 19.88 -22.31 7.16
N LYS A 41 20.94 -21.96 6.46
CA LYS A 41 21.90 -22.89 5.91
C LYS A 41 23.25 -22.62 6.52
N ILE A 42 23.95 -23.68 6.93
CA ILE A 42 25.32 -23.58 7.38
C ILE A 42 26.23 -23.64 6.15
N THR A 43 26.93 -22.54 5.88
CA THR A 43 27.81 -22.36 4.71
C THR A 43 29.26 -22.71 5.03
N ASP A 44 29.67 -22.49 6.28
CA ASP A 44 30.98 -22.87 6.81
C ASP A 44 30.80 -23.55 8.17
N PRO A 45 30.84 -24.91 8.23
CA PRO A 45 30.65 -25.65 9.48
C PRO A 45 31.71 -25.38 10.55
N LEU A 46 32.95 -25.10 10.15
CA LEU A 46 34.03 -24.83 11.10
C LEU A 46 33.88 -23.48 11.75
N LEU A 47 33.53 -22.46 10.94
CA LEU A 47 33.28 -21.11 11.42
C LEU A 47 32.01 -21.08 12.30
N PHE A 48 30.98 -21.81 11.90
CA PHE A 48 29.74 -21.94 12.68
C PHE A 48 30.01 -22.59 14.05
N TYR A 49 30.77 -23.70 14.07
CA TYR A 49 31.14 -24.39 15.32
C TYR A 49 31.95 -23.48 16.26
N THR A 50 32.90 -22.72 15.72
CA THR A 50 33.80 -21.90 16.54
C THR A 50 33.12 -20.62 17.05
N ASN A 51 32.26 -20.02 16.29
CA ASN A 51 31.71 -18.66 16.54
C ASN A 51 30.22 -18.62 16.89
N ALA A 52 29.42 -19.59 16.45
CA ALA A 52 27.99 -19.59 16.69
C ALA A 52 27.59 -20.54 17.83
N ILE A 53 28.39 -21.56 18.14
CA ILE A 53 28.05 -22.55 19.17
C ILE A 53 28.72 -22.21 20.51
N PRO A 54 27.98 -22.22 21.63
CA PRO A 54 28.59 -22.08 22.96
C PRO A 54 29.59 -23.19 23.29
N LYS A 55 30.81 -22.83 23.70
CA LYS A 55 31.97 -23.76 23.84
C LYS A 55 31.83 -24.83 24.93
N ASN A 56 30.83 -24.72 25.79
CA ASN A 56 30.63 -25.60 26.95
C ASN A 56 29.53 -26.66 26.77
N GLN A 57 29.02 -26.81 25.56
CA GLN A 57 27.93 -27.74 25.27
C GLN A 57 28.37 -28.83 24.31
N THR A 58 28.07 -30.08 24.64
CA THR A 58 28.30 -31.26 23.76
C THR A 58 27.13 -31.51 22.80
N GLN A 59 25.97 -30.97 23.12
CA GLN A 59 24.77 -30.96 22.29
C GLN A 59 24.19 -29.53 22.30
N VAL A 60 23.82 -29.04 21.14
CA VAL A 60 23.21 -27.70 20.98
C VAL A 60 21.85 -27.88 20.35
N ASP A 61 20.81 -27.41 21.05
CA ASP A 61 19.47 -27.35 20.52
C ASP A 61 19.34 -26.10 19.62
N ILE A 62 18.59 -26.23 18.54
CA ILE A 62 18.33 -25.11 17.64
C ILE A 62 17.62 -23.95 18.34
N ASN A 63 16.86 -24.23 19.40
CA ASN A 63 16.20 -23.20 20.20
C ASN A 63 17.20 -22.34 20.98
N ASP A 64 18.30 -22.93 21.46
CA ASP A 64 19.36 -22.19 22.16
C ASP A 64 20.04 -21.20 21.20
N ILE A 65 20.27 -21.63 19.95
CA ILE A 65 20.81 -20.77 18.88
C ILE A 65 19.79 -19.67 18.55
N ASN A 66 18.52 -20.02 18.45
CA ASN A 66 17.46 -19.07 18.14
C ASN A 66 17.34 -17.98 19.24
N GLU A 67 17.39 -18.35 20.52
CA GLU A 67 17.37 -17.36 21.61
C GLU A 67 18.54 -16.38 21.51
N GLN A 68 19.73 -16.87 21.23
CA GLN A 68 20.94 -16.07 21.13
C GLN A 68 20.86 -15.05 19.98
N TYR A 69 20.36 -15.48 18.81
CA TYR A 69 20.37 -14.66 17.60
C TYR A 69 19.02 -14.01 17.27
N LEU A 70 17.99 -14.26 18.06
CA LEU A 70 16.66 -13.69 17.85
C LEU A 70 16.66 -12.16 17.78
N ALA A 71 17.46 -11.52 18.63
CA ALA A 71 17.53 -10.05 18.64
C ALA A 71 18.11 -9.50 17.32
N GLU A 72 19.17 -10.14 16.78
CA GLU A 72 19.76 -9.77 15.49
C GLU A 72 18.79 -10.04 14.35
N PHE A 73 18.12 -11.20 14.37
CA PHE A 73 17.07 -11.53 13.41
C PHE A 73 15.93 -10.50 13.42
N ILE A 74 15.44 -10.11 14.58
CA ILE A 74 14.37 -9.10 14.70
C ILE A 74 14.84 -7.73 14.21
N THR A 75 16.08 -7.35 14.47
CA THR A 75 16.67 -6.11 13.95
C THR A 75 16.73 -6.11 12.42
N ALA A 76 17.20 -7.21 11.84
CA ALA A 76 17.22 -7.37 10.39
C ALA A 76 15.80 -7.44 9.78
N LEU A 77 14.85 -8.07 10.48
CA LEU A 77 13.44 -8.09 10.07
C LEU A 77 12.85 -6.67 10.05
N GLN A 78 13.15 -5.86 11.07
CA GLN A 78 12.74 -4.46 11.11
C GLN A 78 13.32 -3.67 9.94
N ALA A 79 14.60 -3.85 9.65
CA ALA A 79 15.26 -3.18 8.51
C ALA A 79 14.67 -3.62 7.17
N ALA A 80 14.45 -4.92 6.99
CA ALA A 80 13.86 -5.49 5.78
C ALA A 80 12.43 -5.00 5.53
N ILE A 81 11.59 -4.96 6.57
CA ILE A 81 10.22 -4.44 6.50
C ILE A 81 10.24 -2.95 6.17
N ASN A 82 11.14 -2.17 6.76
CA ASN A 82 11.26 -0.74 6.47
C ASN A 82 11.74 -0.49 5.03
N GLN A 83 12.64 -1.33 4.50
CA GLN A 83 13.05 -1.25 3.11
C GLN A 83 11.87 -1.55 2.17
N MET A 84 11.06 -2.56 2.46
CA MET A 84 9.83 -2.84 1.72
C MET A 84 8.84 -1.67 1.77
N SER A 85 8.78 -0.94 2.89
CA SER A 85 8.01 0.29 2.99
C SER A 85 8.54 1.38 2.06
N ALA A 86 9.85 1.60 2.04
CA ALA A 86 10.50 2.57 1.16
C ALA A 86 10.22 2.26 -0.32
N ASP A 87 10.13 0.97 -0.67
CA ASP A 87 9.76 0.51 -2.01
C ASP A 87 8.24 0.59 -2.30
N GLY A 88 7.47 1.21 -1.40
CA GLY A 88 6.03 1.44 -1.56
C GLY A 88 5.15 0.20 -1.34
N GLN A 89 5.68 -0.85 -0.73
CA GLN A 89 4.88 -2.04 -0.40
C GLN A 89 3.97 -1.75 0.80
N ARG A 90 2.72 -2.21 0.73
CA ARG A 90 1.82 -2.14 1.88
C ARG A 90 2.15 -3.26 2.86
N ILE A 91 2.02 -2.98 4.14
CA ILE A 91 2.27 -3.97 5.20
C ILE A 91 1.41 -5.24 5.04
N SER A 92 0.18 -5.11 4.57
CA SER A 92 -0.72 -6.24 4.32
C SER A 92 -0.23 -7.22 3.24
N TYR A 93 0.71 -6.81 2.39
CA TYR A 93 1.29 -7.68 1.36
C TYR A 93 2.58 -8.38 1.81
N VAL A 94 3.18 -7.98 2.91
CA VAL A 94 4.44 -8.58 3.41
C VAL A 94 4.36 -10.11 3.56
N PRO A 95 3.28 -10.70 4.11
CA PRO A 95 3.18 -12.15 4.21
C PRO A 95 3.20 -12.88 2.85
N SER A 96 2.68 -12.26 1.80
CA SER A 96 2.68 -12.82 0.44
C SER A 96 3.99 -12.63 -0.31
N LYS A 97 4.88 -11.78 0.20
CA LYS A 97 6.17 -11.40 -0.41
C LYS A 97 7.38 -11.97 0.34
N SER A 98 7.25 -13.21 0.79
CA SER A 98 8.30 -13.89 1.55
C SER A 98 9.64 -14.02 0.81
N VAL A 99 9.63 -14.08 -0.51
CA VAL A 99 10.86 -14.14 -1.32
C VAL A 99 11.61 -12.82 -1.28
N GLU A 100 10.92 -11.70 -1.47
CA GLU A 100 11.50 -10.36 -1.38
C GLU A 100 12.02 -10.09 0.03
N LEU A 101 11.20 -10.39 1.05
CA LEU A 101 11.58 -10.26 2.44
C LEU A 101 12.85 -11.06 2.75
N SER A 102 12.95 -12.31 2.28
CA SER A 102 14.11 -13.15 2.48
C SER A 102 15.38 -12.53 1.88
N LYS A 103 15.29 -11.91 0.70
CA LYS A 103 16.43 -11.22 0.08
C LYS A 103 16.91 -10.02 0.90
N TYR A 104 16.00 -9.19 1.39
CA TYR A 104 16.35 -8.07 2.27
C TYR A 104 16.98 -8.54 3.57
N MET A 105 16.44 -9.62 4.15
CA MET A 105 17.00 -10.24 5.36
C MET A 105 18.40 -10.82 5.13
N GLN A 106 18.62 -11.49 3.99
CA GLN A 106 19.94 -11.98 3.60
C GLN A 106 20.94 -10.83 3.53
N THR A 107 20.60 -9.75 2.82
CA THR A 107 21.48 -8.58 2.70
C THR A 107 21.77 -7.95 4.06
N ALA A 108 20.78 -7.87 4.95
CA ALA A 108 20.94 -7.25 6.27
C ALA A 108 21.81 -8.08 7.23
N LEU A 109 21.83 -9.39 7.06
CA LEU A 109 22.54 -10.32 7.96
C LEU A 109 23.82 -10.94 7.34
N ASP A 110 24.10 -10.69 6.06
CA ASP A 110 25.18 -11.38 5.33
C ASP A 110 26.56 -11.16 5.98
N GLU A 111 26.86 -9.96 6.43
CA GLU A 111 28.15 -9.67 7.08
C GLU A 111 28.28 -10.39 8.42
N ASP A 112 27.28 -10.34 9.28
CA ASP A 112 27.33 -10.91 10.61
C ASP A 112 27.16 -12.42 10.62
N TRP A 113 26.23 -12.93 9.85
CA TRP A 113 25.86 -14.34 9.90
C TRP A 113 26.68 -15.19 8.95
N ARG A 114 26.84 -14.77 7.70
CA ARG A 114 27.58 -15.53 6.71
C ARG A 114 29.08 -15.38 6.88
N THR A 115 29.57 -14.14 6.96
CA THR A 115 31.02 -13.86 7.00
C THR A 115 31.65 -14.18 8.36
N ASN A 116 30.94 -13.85 9.45
CA ASN A 116 31.49 -14.01 10.79
C ASN A 116 31.12 -15.34 11.47
N ARG A 117 29.99 -15.97 11.06
CA ARG A 117 29.47 -17.18 11.73
C ARG A 117 29.21 -18.36 10.79
N GLY A 118 29.43 -18.23 9.50
CA GLY A 118 29.29 -19.33 8.54
C GLY A 118 27.87 -19.86 8.39
N MET A 119 26.86 -19.04 8.60
CA MET A 119 25.45 -19.38 8.38
C MET A 119 24.74 -18.28 7.59
N GLU A 120 23.74 -18.65 6.79
CA GLU A 120 22.95 -17.71 6.00
C GLU A 120 21.45 -17.98 6.11
N ILE A 121 20.62 -16.96 5.98
CA ILE A 121 19.18 -17.11 5.85
C ILE A 121 18.84 -17.57 4.43
N VAL A 122 18.07 -18.65 4.33
CA VAL A 122 17.59 -19.20 3.05
C VAL A 122 16.17 -18.71 2.76
N SER A 123 15.33 -18.69 3.78
CA SER A 123 13.93 -18.27 3.63
C SER A 123 13.37 -17.69 4.93
N VAL A 124 12.49 -16.72 4.78
CA VAL A 124 11.69 -16.15 5.87
C VAL A 124 10.23 -16.16 5.44
N ALA A 125 9.39 -16.75 6.26
CA ALA A 125 7.94 -16.78 6.04
C ALA A 125 7.24 -16.16 7.24
N VAL A 126 6.60 -15.02 7.02
CA VAL A 126 5.73 -14.39 8.01
C VAL A 126 4.36 -15.04 7.94
N ALA A 127 4.00 -15.77 8.99
CA ALA A 127 2.73 -16.50 9.05
C ALA A 127 1.57 -15.57 9.35
N SER A 128 1.77 -14.58 10.23
CA SER A 128 0.74 -13.61 10.59
C SER A 128 1.36 -12.28 11.03
N ILE A 129 0.62 -11.23 10.75
CA ILE A 129 0.89 -9.87 11.25
C ILE A 129 -0.36 -9.42 12.02
N SER A 130 -0.15 -8.93 13.23
CA SER A 130 -1.19 -8.30 14.06
C SER A 130 -0.77 -6.88 14.40
N TYR A 131 -1.75 -5.98 14.40
CA TYR A 131 -1.53 -4.58 14.73
C TYR A 131 -1.81 -4.32 16.20
N THR A 132 -1.15 -3.31 16.77
CA THR A 132 -1.54 -2.77 18.07
C THR A 132 -2.91 -2.11 18.00
N ASP A 133 -3.57 -1.95 19.14
CA ASP A 133 -4.90 -1.33 19.20
C ASP A 133 -4.92 0.07 18.61
N ASP A 134 -3.86 0.86 18.85
CA ASP A 134 -3.77 2.21 18.33
C ASP A 134 -3.56 2.22 16.80
N SER A 135 -2.74 1.33 16.28
CA SER A 135 -2.59 1.15 14.83
C SER A 135 -3.89 0.66 14.18
N THR A 136 -4.61 -0.25 14.84
CA THR A 136 -5.92 -0.72 14.40
C THR A 136 -6.93 0.42 14.35
N LYS A 137 -6.94 1.32 15.34
CA LYS A 137 -7.79 2.52 15.32
C LYS A 137 -7.48 3.43 14.13
N LEU A 138 -6.18 3.69 13.86
CA LEU A 138 -5.74 4.51 12.72
C LEU A 138 -6.18 3.89 11.38
N ILE A 139 -6.01 2.58 11.22
CA ILE A 139 -6.45 1.84 10.05
C ILE A 139 -7.97 1.96 9.86
N ASN A 140 -8.73 1.76 10.94
CA ASN A 140 -10.19 1.85 10.90
C ASN A 140 -10.67 3.27 10.59
N MET A 141 -10.10 4.31 11.20
CA MET A 141 -10.41 5.71 10.90
C MET A 141 -10.13 6.05 9.43
N ARG A 142 -9.01 5.57 8.90
CA ARG A 142 -8.67 5.78 7.48
C ARG A 142 -9.64 5.07 6.55
N ASN A 143 -10.00 3.82 6.87
CA ASN A 143 -10.95 3.04 6.10
C ASN A 143 -12.35 3.67 6.14
N GLU A 144 -12.80 4.12 7.31
CA GLU A 144 -14.06 4.84 7.47
C GLU A 144 -14.05 6.15 6.67
N GLY A 145 -12.98 6.95 6.77
CA GLY A 145 -12.81 8.15 5.96
C GLY A 145 -12.81 7.87 4.46
N ALA A 146 -12.18 6.78 4.03
CA ALA A 146 -12.18 6.36 2.63
C ALA A 146 -13.58 5.93 2.16
N MET A 147 -14.34 5.21 2.98
CA MET A 147 -15.74 4.86 2.71
C MET A 147 -16.61 6.11 2.61
N LEU A 148 -16.48 7.05 3.56
CA LEU A 148 -17.25 8.29 3.62
C LEU A 148 -16.81 9.31 2.56
N SER A 149 -15.74 9.07 1.81
CA SER A 149 -15.37 9.89 0.66
C SER A 149 -16.33 9.75 -0.51
N ASP A 150 -17.03 8.60 -0.60
CA ASP A 150 -18.12 8.44 -1.57
C ASP A 150 -19.40 9.11 -1.06
N PRO A 151 -19.99 10.06 -1.83
CA PRO A 151 -21.16 10.78 -1.38
C PRO A 151 -22.38 9.88 -1.12
N GLY A 152 -22.55 8.79 -1.88
CA GLY A 152 -23.65 7.84 -1.70
C GLY A 152 -23.53 7.03 -0.42
N VAL A 153 -22.31 6.53 -0.14
CA VAL A 153 -22.02 5.79 1.10
C VAL A 153 -22.15 6.70 2.31
N ARG A 154 -21.63 7.93 2.22
CA ARG A 154 -21.73 8.93 3.28
C ARG A 154 -23.18 9.28 3.62
N GLU A 155 -24.04 9.51 2.61
CA GLU A 155 -25.46 9.79 2.80
C GLU A 155 -26.17 8.61 3.48
N GLY A 156 -25.93 7.38 3.03
CA GLY A 156 -26.47 6.18 3.65
C GLY A 156 -26.02 5.99 5.11
N TYR A 157 -24.75 6.31 5.39
CA TYR A 157 -24.21 6.24 6.76
C TYR A 157 -24.88 7.27 7.69
N VAL A 158 -25.05 8.52 7.23
CA VAL A 158 -25.72 9.59 8.00
C VAL A 158 -27.17 9.23 8.28
N GLN A 159 -27.93 8.80 7.26
CA GLN A 159 -29.34 8.40 7.40
C GLN A 159 -29.47 7.17 8.34
N GLY A 160 -28.61 6.18 8.18
CA GLY A 160 -28.58 5.00 9.04
C GLY A 160 -28.22 5.32 10.50
N SER A 161 -27.30 6.27 10.72
CA SER A 161 -26.93 6.74 12.06
C SER A 161 -28.07 7.51 12.72
N LEU A 162 -28.78 8.35 11.96
CA LEU A 162 -29.97 9.06 12.42
C LEU A 162 -31.08 8.08 12.80
N ALA A 163 -31.36 7.08 11.97
CA ALA A 163 -32.37 6.06 12.24
C ALA A 163 -32.04 5.26 13.52
N ARG A 164 -30.78 4.85 13.69
CA ARG A 164 -30.33 4.19 14.94
C ARG A 164 -30.45 5.10 16.17
N GLY A 165 -30.12 6.37 16.02
CA GLY A 165 -30.31 7.35 17.08
C GLY A 165 -31.78 7.51 17.49
N MET A 166 -32.70 7.56 16.52
CA MET A 166 -34.15 7.59 16.77
C MET A 166 -34.65 6.30 17.43
N GLU A 167 -34.18 5.12 16.97
CA GLU A 167 -34.54 3.84 17.58
C GLU A 167 -34.06 3.76 19.05
N ALA A 168 -32.82 4.18 19.33
CA ALA A 168 -32.28 4.22 20.67
C ALA A 168 -33.04 5.19 21.57
N ALA A 169 -33.42 6.36 21.07
CA ALA A 169 -34.25 7.33 21.77
C ALA A 169 -35.65 6.80 22.06
N GLY A 170 -36.26 6.03 21.13
CA GLY A 170 -37.56 5.39 21.30
C GLY A 170 -37.59 4.26 22.34
N LYS A 171 -36.44 3.60 22.56
CA LYS A 171 -36.31 2.51 23.55
C LYS A 171 -36.04 2.99 24.97
N ASN A 172 -35.76 4.26 25.18
CA ASN A 172 -35.49 4.84 26.50
C ASN A 172 -36.74 5.42 27.13
N GLU A 173 -37.30 4.77 28.14
CA GLU A 173 -38.46 5.21 28.90
C GLU A 173 -38.27 6.51 29.67
N GLY A 174 -37.05 7.04 29.79
CA GLY A 174 -36.66 8.15 30.66
C GLY A 174 -36.40 9.50 29.98
N GLY A 175 -37.15 9.89 28.93
CA GLY A 175 -37.11 11.28 28.46
C GLY A 175 -36.11 11.63 27.35
N ALA A 176 -35.40 10.66 26.79
CA ALA A 176 -34.51 10.86 25.63
C ALA A 176 -35.25 11.35 24.39
N MET A 177 -36.55 11.05 24.31
CA MET A 177 -37.45 11.53 23.24
C MET A 177 -37.65 13.06 23.30
N SER A 178 -37.76 13.64 24.50
CA SER A 178 -37.87 15.10 24.69
C SER A 178 -36.55 15.81 24.41
N GLY A 179 -35.39 15.17 24.75
CA GLY A 179 -34.08 15.68 24.39
C GLY A 179 -33.81 15.63 22.88
N PHE A 180 -34.25 14.57 22.22
CA PHE A 180 -34.15 14.45 20.76
C PHE A 180 -35.11 15.42 20.02
N MET A 181 -36.35 15.63 20.53
CA MET A 181 -37.23 16.67 20.03
C MET A 181 -36.66 18.07 20.27
N GLY A 182 -36.01 18.31 21.43
CA GLY A 182 -35.31 19.58 21.71
C GLY A 182 -34.19 19.86 20.77
N VAL A 183 -33.38 18.83 20.43
CA VAL A 183 -32.33 18.90 19.41
C VAL A 183 -32.96 19.09 18.02
N GLY A 184 -34.04 18.39 17.69
CA GLY A 184 -34.77 18.55 16.43
C GLY A 184 -35.41 19.94 16.27
N MET A 185 -35.97 20.52 17.33
CA MET A 185 -36.47 21.90 17.34
C MET A 185 -35.35 22.95 17.35
N GLY A 186 -34.25 22.70 18.08
CA GLY A 186 -33.06 23.54 18.06
C GLY A 186 -32.35 23.51 16.70
N MET A 187 -32.39 22.38 16.01
CA MET A 187 -31.94 22.25 14.62
C MET A 187 -32.82 22.98 13.62
N ASN A 188 -34.14 23.14 13.92
CA ASN A 188 -35.04 23.93 13.09
C ASN A 188 -34.84 25.44 13.29
N ALA A 189 -34.34 25.86 14.45
CA ALA A 189 -34.03 27.27 14.71
C ALA A 189 -32.67 27.73 14.15
N ASN A 190 -31.73 26.78 13.93
CA ASN A 190 -30.45 26.99 13.22
C ASN A 190 -30.38 26.14 11.93
N GLY A 191 -31.36 25.76 11.44
CA GLY A 191 -32.25 25.00 10.54
C GLY A 191 -31.63 24.33 9.39
N ASN A 192 -30.42 24.41 8.96
CA ASN A 192 -30.06 23.87 7.64
C ASN A 192 -28.83 22.96 7.57
N TYR A 193 -28.21 22.64 8.69
CA TYR A 193 -26.91 21.92 8.61
C TYR A 193 -27.07 20.53 7.97
N PHE A 194 -28.03 19.72 8.41
CA PHE A 194 -28.26 18.39 7.80
C PHE A 194 -28.87 18.44 6.43
N ALA A 195 -29.83 19.38 6.21
CA ALA A 195 -30.43 19.60 4.89
C ALA A 195 -29.37 20.12 3.91
N GLN A 196 -28.50 21.02 4.34
CA GLN A 196 -27.42 21.55 3.53
C GLN A 196 -26.33 20.50 3.26
N ALA A 197 -25.97 19.65 4.26
CA ALA A 197 -25.05 18.54 4.07
C ALA A 197 -25.61 17.51 3.09
N SER A 198 -26.89 17.17 3.18
CA SER A 198 -27.57 16.27 2.24
C SER A 198 -27.66 16.87 0.83
N GLN A 199 -27.97 18.17 0.70
CA GLN A 199 -27.94 18.86 -0.59
C GLN A 199 -26.57 18.87 -1.22
N THR A 200 -25.52 19.13 -0.43
CA THR A 200 -24.13 19.07 -0.91
C THR A 200 -23.76 17.67 -1.37
N ASN A 201 -24.18 16.63 -0.63
CA ASN A 201 -23.98 15.25 -1.04
C ASN A 201 -24.70 14.91 -2.34
N GLN A 202 -25.94 15.35 -2.51
CA GLN A 202 -26.72 15.16 -3.73
C GLN A 202 -26.10 15.88 -4.93
N GLN A 203 -25.60 17.10 -4.74
CA GLN A 203 -24.87 17.82 -5.79
C GLN A 203 -23.60 17.07 -6.21
N GLN A 204 -22.81 16.57 -5.26
CA GLN A 204 -21.62 15.76 -5.55
C GLN A 204 -21.96 14.44 -6.25
N MET A 205 -23.10 13.82 -5.93
CA MET A 205 -23.58 12.63 -6.65
C MET A 205 -23.94 12.96 -8.10
N GLN A 206 -24.63 14.08 -8.33
CA GLN A 206 -24.98 14.53 -9.68
C GLN A 206 -23.73 14.90 -10.50
N GLU A 207 -22.75 15.55 -9.88
CA GLU A 207 -21.48 15.87 -10.53
C GLU A 207 -20.70 14.60 -10.90
N LYS A 208 -20.66 13.59 -10.01
CA LYS A 208 -20.06 12.29 -10.32
C LYS A 208 -20.80 11.57 -11.46
N GLN A 209 -22.13 11.58 -11.46
CA GLN A 209 -22.91 11.00 -12.55
C GLN A 209 -22.70 11.74 -13.86
N ASN A 210 -22.61 13.07 -13.83
CA ASN A 210 -22.34 13.88 -15.01
C ASN A 210 -20.91 13.63 -15.54
N GLN A 211 -19.91 13.44 -14.65
CA GLN A 211 -18.56 13.09 -15.04
C GLN A 211 -18.48 11.67 -15.62
N GLN A 212 -19.22 10.71 -15.06
CA GLN A 212 -19.32 9.35 -15.60
C GLN A 212 -20.07 9.34 -16.94
N ASN A 213 -21.12 10.13 -17.08
CA ASN A 213 -21.83 10.30 -18.33
C ASN A 213 -21.02 11.09 -19.38
N ALA A 214 -20.18 12.02 -18.95
CA ALA A 214 -19.26 12.73 -19.86
C ALA A 214 -18.11 11.83 -20.32
N GLN A 215 -17.67 10.87 -19.52
CA GLN A 215 -16.73 9.81 -19.91
C GLN A 215 -17.42 8.67 -20.68
N GLY A 216 -18.74 8.51 -20.52
CA GLY A 216 -19.60 7.59 -21.27
C GLY A 216 -20.29 8.23 -22.48
N ALA A 217 -20.10 9.52 -22.73
CA ALA A 217 -20.47 10.15 -24.00
C ALA A 217 -19.59 9.54 -25.08
N THR A 218 -20.12 8.52 -25.66
CA THR A 218 -19.74 7.69 -26.78
C THR A 218 -18.70 8.36 -27.64
N ASP A 219 -17.43 8.03 -27.39
CA ASP A 219 -16.36 8.21 -28.35
C ASP A 219 -16.61 7.15 -29.46
N THR A 220 -17.71 7.37 -30.22
CA THR A 220 -18.06 6.58 -31.38
C THR A 220 -17.01 6.84 -32.44
N TRP A 221 -16.40 5.78 -32.94
CA TRP A 221 -15.44 5.84 -34.01
C TRP A 221 -15.87 4.94 -35.16
N THR A 222 -15.64 5.38 -36.36
CA THR A 222 -15.94 4.62 -37.55
C THR A 222 -14.73 3.78 -37.92
N CYS A 223 -14.92 2.49 -38.09
CA CYS A 223 -13.83 1.59 -38.46
C CYS A 223 -13.29 1.93 -39.88
N PRO A 224 -12.00 2.21 -40.03
CA PRO A 224 -11.43 2.55 -41.33
C PRO A 224 -11.42 1.39 -42.34
N GLN A 225 -11.57 0.14 -41.86
CA GLN A 225 -11.58 -1.03 -42.71
C GLN A 225 -12.98 -1.46 -43.21
N CYS A 226 -14.02 -1.30 -42.40
CA CYS A 226 -15.34 -1.80 -42.74
C CYS A 226 -16.47 -0.77 -42.59
N GLY A 227 -16.17 0.46 -42.18
CA GLY A 227 -17.15 1.53 -42.06
C GLY A 227 -18.16 1.39 -40.91
N THR A 228 -18.02 0.38 -40.04
CA THR A 228 -18.94 0.16 -38.93
C THR A 228 -18.66 1.14 -37.79
N GLU A 229 -19.70 1.74 -37.22
CA GLU A 229 -19.60 2.57 -36.02
C GLU A 229 -19.40 1.69 -34.78
N ASN A 230 -18.45 2.06 -33.93
CA ASN A 230 -18.06 1.32 -32.76
C ASN A 230 -17.86 2.25 -31.56
N THR A 231 -18.11 1.72 -30.35
CA THR A 231 -17.88 2.41 -29.07
C THR A 231 -16.74 1.79 -28.27
N GLY A 232 -16.24 0.63 -28.68
CA GLY A 232 -15.20 -0.15 -28.00
C GLY A 232 -13.79 0.09 -28.52
N LYS A 233 -12.82 -0.63 -27.91
CA LYS A 233 -11.40 -0.61 -28.31
C LYS A 233 -11.12 -1.35 -29.63
N PHE A 234 -12.05 -2.18 -30.08
CA PHE A 234 -11.95 -2.97 -31.33
C PHE A 234 -13.26 -2.87 -32.10
N CYS A 235 -13.17 -2.98 -33.41
CA CYS A 235 -14.35 -3.05 -34.27
C CYS A 235 -15.11 -4.36 -34.01
N SER A 236 -16.41 -4.25 -33.72
CA SER A 236 -17.29 -5.39 -33.45
C SER A 236 -17.55 -6.27 -34.66
N ASN A 237 -17.30 -5.76 -35.87
CA ASN A 237 -17.54 -6.47 -37.12
C ASN A 237 -16.28 -7.14 -37.68
N CYS A 238 -15.12 -6.48 -37.65
CA CYS A 238 -13.89 -7.00 -38.29
C CYS A 238 -12.70 -7.13 -37.32
N GLY A 239 -12.85 -6.80 -36.04
CA GLY A 239 -11.78 -6.92 -35.06
C GLY A 239 -10.65 -5.87 -35.17
N THR A 240 -10.73 -4.91 -36.10
CA THR A 240 -9.72 -3.86 -36.25
C THR A 240 -9.64 -3.00 -34.99
N PRO A 241 -8.45 -2.74 -34.42
CA PRO A 241 -8.31 -1.87 -33.26
C PRO A 241 -8.71 -0.42 -33.58
N LYS A 242 -9.26 0.28 -32.60
CA LYS A 242 -9.57 1.70 -32.70
C LYS A 242 -8.31 2.47 -33.09
N PRO A 243 -8.34 3.33 -34.13
CA PRO A 243 -7.20 4.18 -34.44
C PRO A 243 -6.90 5.08 -33.23
N THR A 244 -5.73 4.90 -32.65
CA THR A 244 -5.21 5.81 -31.63
C THR A 244 -4.84 7.10 -32.33
N ASN A 245 -5.58 8.18 -32.05
CA ASN A 245 -5.12 9.53 -32.34
C ASN A 245 -3.95 9.84 -31.40
N GLU A 246 -2.78 9.27 -31.67
CA GLU A 246 -1.56 9.78 -31.10
C GLU A 246 -1.40 11.19 -31.66
N LYS A 247 -1.60 12.19 -30.81
CA LYS A 247 -1.18 13.55 -31.13
C LYS A 247 0.29 13.46 -31.50
N PRO A 248 0.73 14.05 -32.62
CA PRO A 248 2.14 14.02 -33.01
C PRO A 248 2.93 14.53 -31.79
N LYS A 249 3.87 13.72 -31.30
CA LYS A 249 4.78 14.15 -30.25
C LYS A 249 5.55 15.34 -30.82
N LEU A 250 5.28 16.52 -30.29
CA LEU A 250 6.04 17.71 -30.63
C LEU A 250 7.37 17.61 -29.85
N GLU A 251 8.41 17.21 -30.53
CA GLU A 251 9.75 17.11 -29.97
C GLU A 251 10.65 18.16 -30.64
N MET A 252 11.47 18.86 -29.86
CA MET A 252 12.49 19.78 -30.37
C MET A 252 13.83 19.54 -29.67
N LYS A 253 14.92 19.79 -30.38
CA LYS A 253 16.26 19.78 -29.79
C LYS A 253 16.55 21.09 -29.08
N CYS A 254 17.18 21.01 -27.91
CA CYS A 254 17.75 22.18 -27.26
C CYS A 254 18.97 22.68 -28.03
N SER A 255 19.02 23.97 -28.36
CA SER A 255 20.15 24.57 -29.07
C SER A 255 21.48 24.50 -28.31
N GLU A 256 21.43 24.38 -26.98
CA GLU A 256 22.60 24.43 -26.12
C GLU A 256 23.20 23.04 -25.78
N CYS A 257 22.38 22.03 -25.61
CA CYS A 257 22.85 20.69 -25.24
C CYS A 257 22.49 19.60 -26.26
N SER A 258 21.75 19.96 -27.32
CA SER A 258 21.29 19.03 -28.39
C SER A 258 20.38 17.88 -27.92
N GLU A 259 19.95 17.87 -26.67
CA GLU A 259 19.01 16.88 -26.13
C GLU A 259 17.58 17.13 -26.63
N ILE A 260 16.84 16.05 -26.83
CA ILE A 260 15.46 16.10 -27.28
C ILE A 260 14.54 16.39 -26.10
N VAL A 261 13.70 17.41 -26.23
CA VAL A 261 12.71 17.80 -25.23
C VAL A 261 11.32 17.57 -25.77
N ASP A 262 10.52 16.84 -25.03
CA ASP A 262 9.10 16.61 -25.30
C ASP A 262 8.29 17.84 -24.95
N LEU A 263 7.57 18.39 -25.92
CA LEU A 263 6.75 19.58 -25.81
C LEU A 263 5.26 19.28 -25.66
N SER A 264 4.88 18.06 -25.34
CA SER A 264 3.47 17.62 -25.17
C SER A 264 2.72 18.46 -24.12
N ASN A 265 3.43 19.01 -23.15
CA ASN A 265 2.93 19.88 -22.08
C ASN A 265 3.18 21.38 -22.31
N GLY A 266 3.63 21.77 -23.50
CA GLY A 266 3.99 23.14 -23.86
C GLY A 266 5.49 23.39 -23.87
N ILE A 267 5.91 24.55 -24.41
CA ILE A 267 7.32 24.92 -24.54
C ILE A 267 7.84 25.35 -23.14
N PRO A 268 8.84 24.65 -22.57
CA PRO A 268 9.39 25.00 -21.28
C PRO A 268 10.25 26.29 -21.38
N LYS A 269 10.26 27.11 -20.34
CA LYS A 269 11.12 28.32 -20.29
C LYS A 269 12.60 27.97 -20.19
N PHE A 270 12.93 26.83 -19.61
CA PHE A 270 14.29 26.33 -19.44
C PHE A 270 14.38 24.88 -19.87
N CYS A 271 15.50 24.49 -20.46
CA CYS A 271 15.77 23.12 -20.83
C CYS A 271 15.86 22.22 -19.58
N PRO A 272 15.10 21.12 -19.48
CA PRO A 272 15.14 20.22 -18.32
C PRO A 272 16.48 19.49 -18.17
N HIS A 273 17.29 19.40 -19.23
CA HIS A 273 18.57 18.71 -19.22
C HIS A 273 19.76 19.60 -18.86
N CYS A 274 19.81 20.84 -19.36
CA CYS A 274 20.96 21.72 -19.11
C CYS A 274 20.63 22.97 -18.28
N GLY A 275 19.37 23.21 -17.93
CA GLY A 275 18.93 24.35 -17.10
C GLY A 275 19.01 25.73 -17.77
N LYS A 276 19.50 25.83 -19.03
CA LYS A 276 19.57 27.10 -19.78
C LYS A 276 18.20 27.45 -20.39
N PRO A 277 17.95 28.71 -20.74
CA PRO A 277 16.75 29.12 -21.47
C PRO A 277 16.54 28.24 -22.71
N PHE A 278 15.33 27.65 -22.86
CA PHE A 278 15.06 26.72 -23.92
C PHE A 278 14.85 27.45 -25.25
N GLN A 279 15.72 27.20 -26.21
CA GLN A 279 15.54 27.57 -27.60
C GLN A 279 15.50 26.26 -28.43
N GLY A 280 14.29 25.87 -28.85
CA GLY A 280 14.08 24.65 -29.60
C GLY A 280 14.46 24.84 -31.06
N VAL A 281 15.25 23.91 -31.60
CA VAL A 281 15.52 23.77 -33.04
C VAL A 281 14.73 22.55 -33.56
N PRO A 282 14.12 22.61 -34.75
CA PRO A 282 13.45 21.46 -35.35
C PRO A 282 14.40 20.26 -35.45
N LEU A 283 13.83 19.06 -35.32
CA LEU A 283 14.55 17.78 -35.49
C LEU A 283 14.95 17.57 -36.95
#